data_b7169dabb9907f3a924fa63737677cd6
#
_entry.id   b7169dabb9907f3a924fa63737677cd6
#
_cell.length_a   1.000
_cell.length_b   1.000
_cell.length_c   1.000
_cell.angle_alpha   90.00
_cell.angle_beta   90.00
_cell.angle_gamma   90.00
#
_symmetry.space_group_name_H-M   'P 1'
#
loop_
_entity.id
_entity.type
_entity.pdbx_description
1 polymer ?
#
loop_
_entity_poly.entity_id
_entity_poly.type
_entity_poly.pdbx_seq_one_letter_code
_entity_poly.pdbx_strand_id
1 'polypeptide(L)'
;MATVPVKKLLISMSLPAIFSMLVQAIYNVVDSLYLARYSSKAIEAMGIVFPMQMLILALGIGIGVGTNVYISKSLGEGRRDRANRAAQNGLFMSMIAMIVIVIMGLTTVGPFVRLYTKDPEVIDMATSYLSTCMFFCFGSMIELTTSKILQATGNMRVPMFTQLIGAITNIILDPFLIFGIGVFPRLGTKGAAIATVIGQVLAMAFSLSMLIFRKQDVHLLEKGFRPSLKFMWRILRVGLPSMLISALPSFTIILVNSFIKDFPYAISVLGVYFKLQSFVFMPVFGLTQGGMPILGYNYGAYNRDRFSATFRFMLILALGYMTFGLILFQAIPNLLMSLFGSDPEFIRVGTYALRTVSICFVFAATIISVTTMMQALGRGFTSLLITVTRQLVIIPSAYLLARYTGTRGVWFAYPIAEFVATAIFLPLSLFVFKKEFNKKRAQVQARRPVEDAVLIPEGTLAPEPTELAPEIDDEIDDLTYEENTPSE
;
A
#
# COMPACT_ATOMS: atom_id res chain seq x y z
N MET A 1 13.43 -8.39 -16.02
CA MET A 1 12.61 -7.21 -16.34
C MET A 1 13.02 -6.50 -17.64
N ALA A 2 14.29 -6.50 -18.00
CA ALA A 2 14.79 -5.79 -19.19
C ALA A 2 14.30 -6.35 -20.55
N THR A 3 14.22 -7.66 -20.72
CA THR A 3 14.06 -8.33 -22.01
C THR A 3 12.63 -8.78 -22.34
N VAL A 4 11.82 -9.08 -21.34
CA VAL A 4 10.45 -9.60 -21.52
C VAL A 4 9.53 -8.52 -22.09
N PRO A 5 8.65 -8.79 -23.08
CA PRO A 5 7.67 -7.83 -23.59
C PRO A 5 6.82 -7.23 -22.46
N VAL A 6 6.65 -5.90 -22.49
CA VAL A 6 6.01 -5.12 -21.40
C VAL A 6 4.63 -5.66 -21.02
N LYS A 7 3.78 -5.95 -22.01
CA LYS A 7 2.42 -6.47 -21.77
C LYS A 7 2.45 -7.80 -21.02
N LYS A 8 3.29 -8.75 -21.48
CA LYS A 8 3.44 -10.08 -20.86
C LYS A 8 4.02 -9.95 -19.44
N LEU A 9 5.01 -9.07 -19.26
CA LEU A 9 5.64 -8.83 -17.96
C LEU A 9 4.64 -8.25 -16.96
N LEU A 10 3.91 -7.19 -17.34
CA LEU A 10 2.93 -6.55 -16.46
C LEU A 10 1.83 -7.54 -16.04
N ILE A 11 1.26 -8.29 -16.98
CA ILE A 11 0.22 -9.29 -16.67
C ILE A 11 0.78 -10.37 -15.74
N SER A 12 1.96 -10.91 -16.04
CA SER A 12 2.56 -11.97 -15.20
C SER A 12 2.90 -11.54 -13.78
N MET A 13 3.20 -10.26 -13.58
CA MET A 13 3.45 -9.70 -12.25
C MET A 13 2.17 -9.25 -11.55
N SER A 14 1.21 -8.73 -12.30
CA SER A 14 -0.03 -8.21 -11.70
C SER A 14 -1.03 -9.30 -11.33
N LEU A 15 -1.15 -10.39 -12.10
CA LEU A 15 -2.10 -11.47 -11.80
C LEU A 15 -1.92 -12.06 -10.40
N PRO A 16 -0.70 -12.46 -9.97
CA PRO A 16 -0.50 -12.93 -8.59
C PRO A 16 -0.84 -11.86 -7.54
N ALA A 17 -0.51 -10.60 -7.81
CA ALA A 17 -0.82 -9.50 -6.89
C ALA A 17 -2.33 -9.23 -6.80
N ILE A 18 -3.06 -9.27 -7.91
CA ILE A 18 -4.52 -9.16 -7.95
C ILE A 18 -5.16 -10.29 -7.14
N PHE A 19 -4.69 -11.52 -7.34
CA PHE A 19 -5.18 -12.68 -6.59
C PHE A 19 -4.93 -12.52 -5.09
N SER A 20 -3.74 -12.06 -4.68
CA SER A 20 -3.43 -11.75 -3.28
C SER A 20 -4.39 -10.73 -2.67
N MET A 21 -4.68 -9.66 -3.41
CA MET A 21 -5.60 -8.61 -2.94
C MET A 21 -7.03 -9.12 -2.79
N LEU A 22 -7.50 -9.97 -3.71
CA LEU A 22 -8.82 -10.60 -3.60
C LEU A 22 -8.91 -11.54 -2.40
N VAL A 23 -7.87 -12.36 -2.18
CA VAL A 23 -7.78 -13.24 -1.00
C VAL A 23 -7.80 -12.43 0.29
N GLN A 24 -7.09 -11.30 0.34
CA GLN A 24 -7.12 -10.39 1.48
C GLN A 24 -8.51 -9.81 1.73
N ALA A 25 -9.24 -9.43 0.66
CA ALA A 25 -10.61 -8.94 0.80
C ALA A 25 -11.55 -10.02 1.38
N ILE A 26 -11.45 -11.26 0.87
CA ILE A 26 -12.24 -12.40 1.36
C ILE A 26 -11.91 -12.69 2.83
N TYR A 27 -10.63 -12.76 3.16
CA TYR A 27 -10.15 -12.98 4.53
C TYR A 27 -10.73 -11.95 5.51
N ASN A 28 -10.67 -10.66 5.19
CA ASN A 28 -11.21 -9.61 6.06
C ASN A 28 -12.72 -9.74 6.30
N VAL A 29 -13.47 -10.22 5.28
CA VAL A 29 -14.91 -10.48 5.40
C VAL A 29 -15.17 -11.68 6.31
N VAL A 30 -14.42 -12.77 6.13
CA VAL A 30 -14.59 -14.01 6.91
C VAL A 30 -14.27 -13.80 8.38
N ASP A 31 -13.16 -13.13 8.70
CA ASP A 31 -12.78 -12.78 10.07
C ASP A 31 -13.87 -11.93 10.76
N SER A 32 -14.37 -10.90 10.06
CA SER A 32 -15.48 -10.08 10.57
C SER A 32 -16.77 -10.89 10.81
N LEU A 33 -17.06 -11.88 9.96
CA LEU A 33 -18.23 -12.75 10.12
C LEU A 33 -18.12 -13.67 11.35
N TYR A 34 -16.93 -14.22 11.63
CA TYR A 34 -16.71 -15.03 12.82
C TYR A 34 -16.88 -14.20 14.09
N LEU A 35 -16.32 -13.00 14.15
CA LEU A 35 -16.47 -12.10 15.27
C LEU A 35 -17.92 -11.61 15.46
N ALA A 36 -18.64 -11.36 14.35
CA ALA A 36 -20.06 -11.03 14.37
C ALA A 36 -20.94 -12.14 14.98
N ARG A 37 -20.62 -13.40 14.67
CA ARG A 37 -21.30 -14.57 15.25
C ARG A 37 -20.93 -14.83 16.71
N TYR A 38 -19.77 -14.37 17.15
CA TYR A 38 -19.33 -14.53 18.52
C TYR A 38 -20.09 -13.60 19.47
N SER A 39 -20.11 -12.28 19.20
CA SER A 39 -20.81 -11.27 20.00
C SER A 39 -20.92 -9.93 19.25
N SER A 40 -22.02 -9.19 19.48
CA SER A 40 -22.17 -7.82 19.03
C SER A 40 -21.11 -6.88 19.67
N LYS A 41 -20.74 -7.12 20.91
CA LYS A 41 -19.66 -6.40 21.61
C LYS A 41 -18.29 -6.64 20.99
N ALA A 42 -18.05 -7.81 20.40
CA ALA A 42 -16.82 -8.10 19.66
C ALA A 42 -16.68 -7.22 18.41
N ILE A 43 -17.79 -6.97 17.70
CA ILE A 43 -17.78 -6.05 16.54
C ILE A 43 -17.49 -4.63 16.99
N GLU A 44 -18.11 -4.17 18.10
CA GLU A 44 -17.84 -2.86 18.68
C GLU A 44 -16.36 -2.72 19.07
N ALA A 45 -15.80 -3.72 19.76
CA ALA A 45 -14.38 -3.76 20.09
C ALA A 45 -13.48 -3.67 18.84
N MET A 46 -13.81 -4.40 17.76
CA MET A 46 -13.06 -4.32 16.49
C MET A 46 -13.15 -2.95 15.83
N GLY A 47 -14.29 -2.29 15.91
CA GLY A 47 -14.46 -0.90 15.45
C GLY A 47 -13.51 0.08 16.15
N ILE A 48 -13.33 -0.09 17.47
CA ILE A 48 -12.39 0.72 18.29
C ILE A 48 -10.93 0.41 17.92
N VAL A 49 -10.59 -0.85 17.70
CA VAL A 49 -9.21 -1.32 17.41
C VAL A 49 -8.76 -0.94 16.00
N PHE A 50 -9.68 -0.85 15.05
CA PHE A 50 -9.39 -0.68 13.62
C PHE A 50 -8.45 0.51 13.27
N PRO A 51 -8.61 1.73 13.83
CA PRO A 51 -7.71 2.84 13.52
C PRO A 51 -6.25 2.56 13.91
N MET A 52 -6.04 1.90 15.04
CA MET A 52 -4.69 1.55 15.50
C MET A 52 -4.07 0.44 14.64
N GLN A 53 -4.84 -0.55 14.22
CA GLN A 53 -4.39 -1.56 13.26
C GLN A 53 -4.00 -0.93 11.92
N MET A 54 -4.77 0.04 11.43
CA MET A 54 -4.44 0.77 10.20
C MET A 54 -3.13 1.55 10.33
N LEU A 55 -2.84 2.11 11.50
CA LEU A 55 -1.57 2.79 11.75
C LEU A 55 -0.38 1.82 11.69
N ILE A 56 -0.50 0.65 12.34
CA ILE A 56 0.53 -0.40 12.28
C ILE A 56 0.77 -0.85 10.85
N LEU A 57 -0.30 -1.13 10.11
CA LEU A 57 -0.24 -1.54 8.71
C LEU A 57 0.40 -0.45 7.83
N ALA A 58 0.04 0.81 8.05
CA ALA A 58 0.60 1.95 7.31
C ALA A 58 2.11 2.07 7.48
N LEU A 59 2.64 1.86 8.72
CA LEU A 59 4.08 1.84 8.98
C LEU A 59 4.77 0.75 8.16
N GLY A 60 4.26 -0.48 8.18
CA GLY A 60 4.82 -1.60 7.41
C GLY A 60 4.75 -1.37 5.90
N ILE A 61 3.62 -0.89 5.39
CA ILE A 61 3.44 -0.55 3.97
C ILE A 61 4.44 0.53 3.55
N GLY A 62 4.62 1.57 4.36
CA GLY A 62 5.53 2.66 4.03
C GLY A 62 6.97 2.20 3.92
N ILE A 63 7.49 1.50 4.93
CA ILE A 63 8.84 0.93 4.88
C ILE A 63 9.00 0.01 3.67
N GLY A 64 8.01 -0.87 3.46
CA GLY A 64 8.01 -1.80 2.34
C GLY A 64 8.01 -1.12 0.98
N VAL A 65 7.16 -0.11 0.74
CA VAL A 65 7.08 0.64 -0.52
C VAL A 65 8.37 1.42 -0.77
N GLY A 66 8.90 2.11 0.24
CA GLY A 66 10.17 2.81 0.12
C GLY A 66 11.32 1.88 -0.26
N THR A 67 11.41 0.71 0.40
CA THR A 67 12.38 -0.33 0.11
C THR A 67 12.22 -0.89 -1.32
N ASN A 68 10.98 -1.19 -1.73
CA ASN A 68 10.67 -1.70 -3.07
C ASN A 68 11.13 -0.73 -4.18
N VAL A 69 10.78 0.54 -4.06
CA VAL A 69 11.12 1.57 -5.06
C VAL A 69 12.63 1.73 -5.16
N TYR A 70 13.34 1.76 -4.02
CA TYR A 70 14.79 1.93 -4.01
C TYR A 70 15.53 0.71 -4.60
N ILE A 71 15.10 -0.51 -4.25
CA ILE A 71 15.66 -1.76 -4.81
C ILE A 71 15.40 -1.82 -6.33
N SER A 72 14.15 -1.62 -6.77
CA SER A 72 13.80 -1.69 -8.19
C SER A 72 14.60 -0.70 -9.04
N LYS A 73 14.76 0.54 -8.55
CA LYS A 73 15.59 1.57 -9.18
C LYS A 73 17.05 1.12 -9.26
N SER A 74 17.63 0.65 -8.15
CA SER A 74 19.04 0.22 -8.07
C SER A 74 19.34 -0.97 -8.99
N LEU A 75 18.42 -1.94 -9.06
CA LEU A 75 18.53 -3.07 -10.00
C LEU A 75 18.45 -2.60 -11.45
N GLY A 76 17.62 -1.60 -11.76
CA GLY A 76 17.55 -0.97 -13.08
C GLY A 76 18.84 -0.24 -13.47
N GLU A 77 19.54 0.34 -12.49
CA GLU A 77 20.85 0.99 -12.65
C GLU A 77 22.01 -0.02 -12.75
N GLY A 78 21.74 -1.32 -12.60
CA GLY A 78 22.77 -2.37 -12.58
C GLY A 78 23.54 -2.47 -11.24
N ARG A 79 23.16 -1.70 -10.23
CA ARG A 79 23.87 -1.57 -8.94
C ARG A 79 23.30 -2.55 -7.90
N ARG A 80 23.69 -3.82 -7.99
CA ARG A 80 23.22 -4.87 -7.07
C ARG A 80 23.58 -4.62 -5.63
N ASP A 81 24.78 -4.07 -5.36
CA ASP A 81 25.23 -3.75 -4.00
C ASP A 81 24.31 -2.75 -3.30
N ARG A 82 23.86 -1.72 -4.05
CA ARG A 82 22.87 -0.76 -3.51
C ARG A 82 21.51 -1.41 -3.24
N ALA A 83 21.11 -2.35 -4.10
CA ALA A 83 19.85 -3.09 -3.89
C ALA A 83 19.94 -3.98 -2.65
N ASN A 84 21.07 -4.67 -2.42
CA ASN A 84 21.33 -5.48 -1.25
C ASN A 84 21.31 -4.63 0.04
N ARG A 85 22.04 -3.52 0.05
CA ARG A 85 22.07 -2.58 1.19
C ARG A 85 20.66 -2.00 1.46
N ALA A 86 19.88 -1.71 0.42
CA ALA A 86 18.51 -1.23 0.60
C ALA A 86 17.61 -2.28 1.24
N ALA A 87 17.71 -3.55 0.83
CA ALA A 87 16.95 -4.65 1.42
C ALA A 87 17.30 -4.86 2.90
N GLN A 88 18.60 -4.87 3.22
CA GLN A 88 19.10 -5.02 4.60
C GLN A 88 18.64 -3.85 5.50
N ASN A 89 18.77 -2.59 5.01
CA ASN A 89 18.30 -1.42 5.77
C ASN A 89 16.77 -1.39 5.89
N GLY A 90 16.02 -1.84 4.89
CA GLY A 90 14.57 -1.97 4.95
C GLY A 90 14.12 -2.95 6.04
N LEU A 91 14.75 -4.12 6.13
CA LEU A 91 14.49 -5.09 7.21
C LEU A 91 14.88 -4.55 8.58
N PHE A 92 16.02 -3.86 8.68
CA PHE A 92 16.47 -3.23 9.93
C PHE A 92 15.47 -2.15 10.39
N MET A 93 14.95 -1.34 9.46
CA MET A 93 13.90 -0.36 9.77
C MET A 93 12.60 -1.02 10.23
N SER A 94 12.25 -2.18 9.68
CA SER A 94 11.08 -2.95 10.14
C SER A 94 11.26 -3.48 11.57
N MET A 95 12.48 -3.87 11.95
CA MET A 95 12.80 -4.25 13.33
C MET A 95 12.69 -3.04 14.28
N ILE A 96 13.15 -1.86 13.87
CA ILE A 96 12.98 -0.63 14.67
C ILE A 96 11.49 -0.30 14.81
N ALA A 97 10.73 -0.35 13.72
CA ALA A 97 9.29 -0.09 13.75
C ALA A 97 8.54 -1.06 14.66
N MET A 98 8.92 -2.34 14.65
CA MET A 98 8.42 -3.35 15.58
C MET A 98 8.64 -2.94 17.04
N ILE A 99 9.86 -2.55 17.40
CA ILE A 99 10.19 -2.10 18.77
C ILE A 99 9.32 -0.91 19.16
N VAL A 100 9.17 0.07 18.27
CA VAL A 100 8.31 1.25 18.51
C VAL A 100 6.86 0.83 18.72
N ILE A 101 6.31 -0.10 17.90
CA ILE A 101 4.94 -0.59 18.02
C ILE A 101 4.74 -1.33 19.35
N VAL A 102 5.71 -2.17 19.77
CA VAL A 102 5.64 -2.88 21.05
C VAL A 102 5.63 -1.89 22.23
N ILE A 103 6.50 -0.86 22.21
CA ILE A 103 6.52 0.19 23.25
C ILE A 103 5.19 0.96 23.26
N MET A 104 4.65 1.31 22.09
CA MET A 104 3.32 1.91 21.98
C MET A 104 2.25 0.97 22.55
N GLY A 105 2.33 -0.31 22.28
CA GLY A 105 1.41 -1.33 22.80
C GLY A 105 1.36 -1.34 24.34
N LEU A 106 2.53 -1.22 24.99
CA LEU A 106 2.63 -1.17 26.44
C LEU A 106 2.01 0.08 27.05
N THR A 107 2.10 1.22 26.36
CA THR A 107 1.78 2.53 26.93
C THR A 107 0.42 3.06 26.49
N THR A 108 -0.04 2.77 25.27
CA THR A 108 -1.17 3.47 24.67
C THR A 108 -2.45 2.65 24.56
N VAL A 109 -2.39 1.30 24.56
CA VAL A 109 -3.57 0.46 24.29
C VAL A 109 -4.68 0.69 25.32
N GLY A 110 -4.37 0.62 26.60
CA GLY A 110 -5.37 0.81 27.68
C GLY A 110 -6.01 2.20 27.66
N PRO A 111 -5.21 3.30 27.71
CA PRO A 111 -5.74 4.64 27.57
C PRO A 111 -6.56 4.87 26.29
N PHE A 112 -6.08 4.37 25.14
CA PHE A 112 -6.76 4.54 23.86
C PHE A 112 -8.15 3.90 23.85
N VAL A 113 -8.29 2.64 24.29
CA VAL A 113 -9.59 1.96 24.29
C VAL A 113 -10.58 2.65 25.23
N ARG A 114 -10.13 3.10 26.41
CA ARG A 114 -10.96 3.80 27.40
C ARG A 114 -11.46 5.18 26.95
N LEU A 115 -10.86 5.77 25.92
CA LEU A 115 -11.38 7.02 25.30
C LEU A 115 -12.68 6.79 24.53
N TYR A 116 -12.90 5.58 24.01
CA TYR A 116 -14.04 5.28 23.13
C TYR A 116 -15.22 4.60 23.86
N THR A 117 -14.95 3.83 24.91
CA THR A 117 -15.98 3.08 25.62
C THR A 117 -15.73 3.00 27.12
N LYS A 118 -16.82 2.85 27.89
CA LYS A 118 -16.78 2.60 29.35
C LYS A 118 -17.26 1.18 29.68
N ASP A 119 -17.74 0.39 28.70
CA ASP A 119 -18.16 -0.99 28.92
C ASP A 119 -16.94 -1.86 29.23
N PRO A 120 -16.84 -2.47 30.43
CA PRO A 120 -15.68 -3.27 30.84
C PRO A 120 -15.41 -4.45 29.89
N GLU A 121 -16.46 -5.07 29.36
CA GLU A 121 -16.35 -6.23 28.48
C GLU A 121 -15.76 -5.83 27.11
N VAL A 122 -16.23 -4.71 26.55
CA VAL A 122 -15.69 -4.17 25.29
C VAL A 122 -14.23 -3.71 25.48
N ILE A 123 -13.92 -3.09 26.64
CA ILE A 123 -12.54 -2.70 26.99
C ILE A 123 -11.63 -3.93 27.04
N ASP A 124 -12.04 -5.01 27.71
CA ASP A 124 -11.25 -6.25 27.80
C ASP A 124 -11.03 -6.87 26.43
N MET A 125 -12.10 -7.00 25.62
CA MET A 125 -12.04 -7.54 24.27
C MET A 125 -11.10 -6.74 23.36
N ALA A 126 -11.24 -5.42 23.33
CA ALA A 126 -10.44 -4.53 22.49
C ALA A 126 -8.98 -4.50 22.94
N THR A 127 -8.74 -4.41 24.25
CA THR A 127 -7.38 -4.39 24.82
C THR A 127 -6.66 -5.69 24.59
N SER A 128 -7.31 -6.84 24.85
CA SER A 128 -6.72 -8.17 24.63
C SER A 128 -6.36 -8.39 23.16
N TYR A 129 -7.24 -8.00 22.24
CA TYR A 129 -6.98 -8.11 20.80
C TYR A 129 -5.79 -7.24 20.37
N LEU A 130 -5.87 -5.94 20.67
CA LEU A 130 -4.88 -4.96 20.21
C LEU A 130 -3.50 -5.22 20.83
N SER A 131 -3.44 -5.51 22.12
CA SER A 131 -2.19 -5.86 22.80
C SER A 131 -1.53 -7.09 22.17
N THR A 132 -2.31 -8.14 21.88
CA THR A 132 -1.80 -9.34 21.21
C THR A 132 -1.21 -9.01 19.85
N CYS A 133 -1.92 -8.24 19.02
CA CYS A 133 -1.44 -7.84 17.69
C CYS A 133 -0.19 -6.94 17.76
N MET A 134 -0.11 -6.02 18.74
CA MET A 134 1.03 -5.11 18.87
C MET A 134 2.27 -5.81 19.44
N PHE A 135 2.13 -6.68 20.43
CA PHE A 135 3.28 -7.42 20.99
C PHE A 135 3.88 -8.42 20.03
N PHE A 136 3.07 -9.02 19.18
CA PHE A 136 3.51 -10.00 18.20
C PHE A 136 3.53 -9.46 16.75
N CYS A 137 3.66 -8.14 16.58
CA CYS A 137 3.69 -7.49 15.26
C CYS A 137 4.91 -7.84 14.39
N PHE A 138 5.92 -8.54 14.95
CA PHE A 138 7.13 -8.91 14.22
C PHE A 138 6.81 -9.73 12.97
N GLY A 139 5.82 -10.64 13.05
CA GLY A 139 5.37 -11.43 11.91
C GLY A 139 4.94 -10.55 10.74
N SER A 140 4.04 -9.59 11.00
CA SER A 140 3.51 -8.70 9.95
C SER A 140 4.55 -7.71 9.43
N MET A 141 5.39 -7.11 10.29
CA MET A 141 6.37 -6.12 9.89
C MET A 141 7.45 -6.71 8.96
N ILE A 142 8.00 -7.86 9.34
CA ILE A 142 9.01 -8.53 8.55
C ILE A 142 8.39 -9.13 7.28
N GLU A 143 7.20 -9.73 7.36
CA GLU A 143 6.47 -10.27 6.20
C GLU A 143 6.22 -9.19 5.15
N LEU A 144 5.64 -8.03 5.53
CA LEU A 144 5.37 -6.93 4.61
C LEU A 144 6.64 -6.46 3.90
N THR A 145 7.74 -6.34 4.61
CA THR A 145 9.00 -5.87 4.03
C THR A 145 9.64 -6.92 3.13
N THR A 146 9.69 -8.20 3.54
CA THR A 146 10.21 -9.29 2.70
C THR A 146 9.39 -9.49 1.44
N SER A 147 8.06 -9.41 1.54
CA SER A 147 7.17 -9.42 0.38
C SER A 147 7.46 -8.27 -0.59
N LYS A 148 7.71 -7.06 -0.08
CA LYS A 148 8.04 -5.90 -0.93
C LYS A 148 9.43 -6.00 -1.56
N ILE A 149 10.42 -6.59 -0.88
CA ILE A 149 11.74 -6.91 -1.45
C ILE A 149 11.59 -7.91 -2.60
N LEU A 150 10.84 -8.99 -2.40
CA LEU A 150 10.57 -9.99 -3.45
C LEU A 150 9.83 -9.39 -4.65
N GLN A 151 8.84 -8.52 -4.41
CA GLN A 151 8.15 -7.79 -5.48
C GLN A 151 9.13 -6.92 -6.28
N ALA A 152 10.06 -6.25 -5.62
CA ALA A 152 11.06 -5.38 -6.25
C ALA A 152 11.99 -6.14 -7.23
N THR A 153 12.29 -7.41 -6.94
CA THR A 153 13.06 -8.29 -7.83
C THR A 153 12.24 -8.89 -8.97
N GLY A 154 10.93 -8.63 -9.01
CA GLY A 154 10.03 -9.18 -10.03
C GLY A 154 9.38 -10.51 -9.64
N ASN A 155 9.63 -11.00 -8.44
CA ASN A 155 9.04 -12.23 -7.95
C ASN A 155 7.70 -11.92 -7.23
N MET A 156 6.59 -11.98 -7.96
CA MET A 156 5.25 -11.75 -7.42
C MET A 156 4.57 -13.04 -6.92
N ARG A 157 5.08 -14.21 -7.31
CA ARG A 157 4.47 -15.49 -6.91
C ARG A 157 4.70 -15.79 -5.44
N VAL A 158 5.90 -15.54 -4.94
CA VAL A 158 6.21 -15.79 -3.52
C VAL A 158 5.35 -14.93 -2.60
N PRO A 159 5.23 -13.59 -2.76
CA PRO A 159 4.30 -12.77 -2.00
C PRO A 159 2.84 -13.23 -2.08
N MET A 160 2.40 -13.74 -3.23
CA MET A 160 1.06 -14.33 -3.37
C MET A 160 0.88 -15.55 -2.45
N PHE A 161 1.82 -16.50 -2.49
CA PHE A 161 1.75 -17.67 -1.61
C PHE A 161 1.90 -17.29 -0.13
N THR A 162 2.73 -16.30 0.18
CA THR A 162 2.86 -15.73 1.53
C THR A 162 1.51 -15.25 2.06
N GLN A 163 0.80 -14.44 1.26
CA GLN A 163 -0.53 -13.94 1.60
C GLN A 163 -1.56 -15.07 1.75
N LEU A 164 -1.51 -16.08 0.86
CA LEU A 164 -2.38 -17.27 0.95
C LEU A 164 -2.14 -18.06 2.23
N ILE A 165 -0.89 -18.32 2.59
CA ILE A 165 -0.54 -19.04 3.82
C ILE A 165 -1.10 -18.30 5.03
N GLY A 166 -0.88 -16.98 5.12
CA GLY A 166 -1.40 -16.18 6.21
C GLY A 166 -2.93 -16.22 6.30
N ALA A 167 -3.62 -15.98 5.19
CA ALA A 167 -5.08 -15.94 5.13
C ALA A 167 -5.72 -17.30 5.43
N ILE A 168 -5.22 -18.37 4.82
CA ILE A 168 -5.76 -19.73 5.03
C ILE A 168 -5.54 -20.17 6.47
N THR A 169 -4.35 -19.92 7.03
CA THR A 169 -4.05 -20.25 8.42
C THR A 169 -5.01 -19.54 9.37
N ASN A 170 -5.24 -18.25 9.16
CA ASN A 170 -6.15 -17.46 9.99
C ASN A 170 -7.60 -17.98 9.85
N ILE A 171 -8.13 -18.14 8.64
CA ILE A 171 -9.50 -18.63 8.39
C ILE A 171 -9.74 -20.01 9.06
N ILE A 172 -8.72 -20.88 9.07
CA ILE A 172 -8.82 -22.19 9.71
C ILE A 172 -8.77 -22.05 11.24
N LEU A 173 -7.85 -21.25 11.78
CA LEU A 173 -7.64 -21.14 13.22
C LEU A 173 -8.71 -20.31 13.93
N ASP A 174 -9.31 -19.33 13.26
CA ASP A 174 -10.33 -18.45 13.84
C ASP A 174 -11.47 -19.22 14.53
N PRO A 175 -12.20 -20.15 13.87
CA PRO A 175 -13.28 -20.87 14.53
C PRO A 175 -12.81 -21.71 15.71
N PHE A 176 -11.61 -22.30 15.65
CA PHE A 176 -11.08 -23.10 16.76
C PHE A 176 -10.76 -22.23 17.97
N LEU A 177 -10.12 -21.08 17.78
CA LEU A 177 -9.67 -20.21 18.86
C LEU A 177 -10.75 -19.25 19.37
N ILE A 178 -11.66 -18.79 18.49
CA ILE A 178 -12.76 -17.90 18.87
C ILE A 178 -13.83 -18.67 19.66
N PHE A 179 -14.28 -19.79 19.12
CA PHE A 179 -15.41 -20.55 19.70
C PHE A 179 -14.98 -21.67 20.65
N GLY A 180 -13.69 -22.05 20.66
CA GLY A 180 -13.19 -23.13 21.50
C GLY A 180 -13.61 -24.52 21.00
N ILE A 181 -13.37 -24.82 19.72
CA ILE A 181 -13.73 -26.10 19.12
C ILE A 181 -12.65 -27.13 19.41
N GLY A 182 -13.05 -28.33 19.84
CA GLY A 182 -12.15 -29.45 20.12
C GLY A 182 -11.38 -29.25 21.42
N VAL A 183 -10.04 -29.28 21.35
CA VAL A 183 -9.14 -29.15 22.51
C VAL A 183 -8.76 -27.69 22.83
N PHE A 184 -9.23 -26.74 22.03
CA PHE A 184 -8.88 -25.34 22.20
C PHE A 184 -9.79 -24.62 23.18
N PRO A 185 -9.27 -23.75 24.06
CA PRO A 185 -10.09 -22.92 24.93
C PRO A 185 -10.84 -21.85 24.12
N ARG A 186 -12.03 -21.48 24.60
CA ARG A 186 -12.82 -20.39 24.01
C ARG A 186 -12.20 -19.03 24.37
N LEU A 187 -11.45 -18.45 23.45
CA LEU A 187 -10.68 -17.21 23.68
C LEU A 187 -11.36 -15.95 23.12
N GLY A 188 -12.46 -16.09 22.36
CA GLY A 188 -13.17 -14.94 21.79
C GLY A 188 -12.28 -14.05 20.90
N THR A 189 -12.32 -12.74 21.12
CA THR A 189 -11.52 -11.75 20.34
C THR A 189 -10.02 -11.96 20.48
N LYS A 190 -9.53 -12.40 21.66
CA LYS A 190 -8.13 -12.76 21.85
C LYS A 190 -7.73 -13.95 20.97
N GLY A 191 -8.66 -14.91 20.78
CA GLY A 191 -8.46 -16.04 19.85
C GLY A 191 -8.26 -15.60 18.41
N ALA A 192 -9.08 -14.65 17.92
CA ALA A 192 -8.92 -14.06 16.60
C ALA A 192 -7.57 -13.35 16.45
N ALA A 193 -7.11 -12.59 17.46
CA ALA A 193 -5.79 -11.96 17.45
C ALA A 193 -4.66 -12.99 17.37
N ILE A 194 -4.74 -14.09 18.13
CA ILE A 194 -3.75 -15.17 18.10
C ILE A 194 -3.73 -15.86 16.74
N ALA A 195 -4.89 -16.17 16.15
CA ALA A 195 -4.97 -16.76 14.81
C ALA A 195 -4.33 -15.85 13.74
N THR A 196 -4.60 -14.55 13.81
CA THR A 196 -3.98 -13.54 12.94
C THR A 196 -2.45 -13.54 13.10
N VAL A 197 -1.95 -13.50 14.33
CA VAL A 197 -0.50 -13.52 14.60
C VAL A 197 0.15 -14.80 14.09
N ILE A 198 -0.43 -15.97 14.34
CA ILE A 198 0.11 -17.25 13.84
C ILE A 198 0.16 -17.23 12.30
N GLY A 199 -0.91 -16.79 11.65
CA GLY A 199 -0.94 -16.62 10.18
C GLY A 199 0.18 -15.73 9.67
N GLN A 200 0.40 -14.58 10.30
CA GLN A 200 1.47 -13.63 9.94
C GLN A 200 2.88 -14.21 10.20
N VAL A 201 3.08 -14.96 11.28
CA VAL A 201 4.37 -15.60 11.57
C VAL A 201 4.68 -16.70 10.56
N LEU A 202 3.72 -17.52 10.17
CA LEU A 202 3.91 -18.54 9.14
C LEU A 202 4.17 -17.91 7.77
N ALA A 203 3.45 -16.85 7.43
CA ALA A 203 3.67 -16.07 6.23
C ALA A 203 5.08 -15.44 6.22
N MET A 204 5.52 -14.86 7.33
CA MET A 204 6.87 -14.34 7.52
C MET A 204 7.93 -15.44 7.34
N ALA A 205 7.77 -16.57 8.01
CA ALA A 205 8.72 -17.67 7.94
C ALA A 205 8.86 -18.19 6.49
N PHE A 206 7.75 -18.30 5.76
CA PHE A 206 7.77 -18.68 4.35
C PHE A 206 8.47 -17.64 3.47
N SER A 207 8.08 -16.35 3.55
CA SER A 207 8.66 -15.30 2.72
C SER A 207 10.16 -15.09 2.99
N LEU A 208 10.55 -15.13 4.27
CA LEU A 208 11.94 -14.98 4.67
C LEU A 208 12.79 -16.19 4.23
N SER A 209 12.27 -17.42 4.36
CA SER A 209 12.95 -18.62 3.86
C SER A 209 13.17 -18.57 2.36
N MET A 210 12.17 -18.12 1.59
CA MET A 210 12.31 -17.95 0.14
C MET A 210 13.32 -16.86 -0.24
N LEU A 211 13.44 -15.81 0.56
CA LEU A 211 14.40 -14.73 0.32
C LEU A 211 15.83 -15.15 0.66
N ILE A 212 16.02 -16.01 1.68
CA ILE A 212 17.35 -16.46 2.14
C ILE A 212 17.85 -17.66 1.33
N PHE A 213 17.01 -18.70 1.15
CA PHE A 213 17.46 -19.98 0.62
C PHE A 213 17.31 -20.13 -0.90
N ARG A 214 16.50 -19.30 -1.56
CA ARG A 214 16.35 -19.28 -3.02
C ARG A 214 17.24 -18.23 -3.65
N LYS A 215 17.81 -18.54 -4.82
CA LYS A 215 18.57 -17.55 -5.61
C LYS A 215 17.66 -16.40 -6.02
N GLN A 216 17.94 -15.24 -5.49
CA GLN A 216 17.25 -13.98 -5.80
C GLN A 216 18.26 -12.98 -6.36
N ASP A 217 17.78 -11.91 -7.01
CA ASP A 217 18.63 -10.82 -7.48
C ASP A 217 19.21 -9.96 -6.35
N VAL A 218 18.70 -10.14 -5.12
CA VAL A 218 19.10 -9.42 -3.90
C VAL A 218 19.50 -10.43 -2.82
N HIS A 219 20.65 -10.22 -2.21
CA HIS A 219 21.20 -11.05 -1.14
C HIS A 219 21.16 -10.31 0.20
N LEU A 220 20.51 -10.93 1.22
CA LEU A 220 20.43 -10.36 2.57
C LEU A 220 21.67 -10.66 3.42
N LEU A 221 22.33 -11.80 3.20
CA LEU A 221 23.42 -12.32 4.02
C LEU A 221 24.81 -11.89 3.51
N GLU A 222 24.93 -10.67 2.98
CA GLU A 222 26.25 -10.13 2.67
C GLU A 222 27.00 -9.81 3.96
N LYS A 223 28.26 -10.29 4.04
CA LYS A 223 29.14 -10.00 5.20
C LYS A 223 29.43 -8.52 5.29
N GLY A 224 29.36 -7.97 6.51
CA GLY A 224 29.72 -6.57 6.77
C GLY A 224 28.54 -5.58 6.70
N PHE A 225 27.29 -6.03 6.87
CA PHE A 225 26.16 -5.11 7.00
C PHE A 225 26.41 -4.08 8.12
N ARG A 226 26.30 -2.82 7.77
CA ARG A 226 26.27 -1.70 8.71
C ARG A 226 25.02 -0.87 8.43
N PRO A 227 24.17 -0.63 9.45
CA PRO A 227 23.02 0.27 9.30
C PRO A 227 23.48 1.64 8.82
N SER A 228 22.84 2.16 7.77
CA SER A 228 23.19 3.45 7.20
C SER A 228 22.00 4.40 7.25
N LEU A 229 22.13 5.48 8.02
CA LEU A 229 21.11 6.53 8.13
C LEU A 229 20.79 7.13 6.75
N LYS A 230 21.78 7.23 5.86
CA LYS A 230 21.61 7.73 4.50
C LYS A 230 20.65 6.84 3.67
N PHE A 231 20.83 5.50 3.74
CA PHE A 231 19.91 4.56 3.09
C PHE A 231 18.52 4.57 3.73
N MET A 232 18.46 4.61 5.07
CA MET A 232 17.19 4.68 5.78
C MET A 232 16.39 5.94 5.40
N TRP A 233 17.07 7.10 5.33
CA TRP A 233 16.42 8.35 4.92
C TRP A 233 15.90 8.29 3.48
N ARG A 234 16.66 7.69 2.56
CA ARG A 234 16.21 7.50 1.17
C ARG A 234 14.98 6.60 1.08
N ILE A 235 14.90 5.54 1.89
CA ILE A 235 13.73 4.68 2.00
C ILE A 235 12.55 5.48 2.59
N LEU A 236 12.78 6.23 3.69
CA LEU A 236 11.75 7.03 4.35
C LEU A 236 11.20 8.15 3.45
N ARG A 237 12.00 8.72 2.59
CA ARG A 237 11.55 9.79 1.68
C ARG A 237 10.40 9.37 0.77
N VAL A 238 10.33 8.10 0.39
CA VAL A 238 9.19 7.51 -0.34
C VAL A 238 8.23 6.82 0.61
N GLY A 239 8.76 6.20 1.65
CA GLY A 239 8.02 5.42 2.62
C GLY A 239 7.10 6.27 3.49
N LEU A 240 7.58 7.37 4.06
CA LEU A 240 6.77 8.24 4.93
C LEU A 240 5.53 8.82 4.20
N PRO A 241 5.65 9.38 2.99
CA PRO A 241 4.48 9.73 2.19
C PRO A 241 3.53 8.55 1.97
N SER A 242 4.04 7.34 1.72
CA SER A 242 3.21 6.15 1.50
C SER A 242 2.49 5.69 2.76
N MET A 243 3.09 5.88 3.95
CA MET A 243 2.41 5.66 5.24
C MET A 243 1.19 6.58 5.38
N LEU A 244 1.37 7.88 5.12
CA LEU A 244 0.31 8.86 5.20
C LEU A 244 -0.81 8.59 4.17
N ILE A 245 -0.45 8.22 2.93
CA ILE A 245 -1.42 7.83 1.89
C ILE A 245 -2.31 6.69 2.37
N SER A 246 -1.73 5.71 3.08
CA SER A 246 -2.49 4.55 3.60
C SER A 246 -3.37 4.88 4.81
N ALA A 247 -3.00 5.86 5.62
CA ALA A 247 -3.73 6.23 6.83
C ALA A 247 -4.85 7.25 6.58
N LEU A 248 -4.66 8.19 5.65
CA LEU A 248 -5.59 9.30 5.40
C LEU A 248 -7.04 8.90 5.12
N PRO A 249 -7.35 7.85 4.32
CA PRO A 249 -8.74 7.46 4.05
C PRO A 249 -9.55 7.15 5.30
N SER A 250 -8.92 6.58 6.34
CA SER A 250 -9.61 6.25 7.60
C SER A 250 -10.14 7.50 8.31
N PHE A 251 -9.36 8.58 8.34
CA PHE A 251 -9.81 9.86 8.92
C PHE A 251 -10.96 10.46 8.13
N THR A 252 -10.93 10.35 6.81
CA THR A 252 -12.01 10.88 5.97
C THR A 252 -13.32 10.13 6.20
N ILE A 253 -13.28 8.80 6.32
CA ILE A 253 -14.47 7.99 6.62
C ILE A 253 -15.09 8.42 7.94
N ILE A 254 -14.29 8.64 9.00
CA ILE A 254 -14.78 9.10 10.31
C ILE A 254 -15.48 10.45 10.17
N LEU A 255 -14.88 11.41 9.47
CA LEU A 255 -15.45 12.74 9.27
C LEU A 255 -16.73 12.71 8.44
N VAL A 256 -16.73 11.97 7.33
CA VAL A 256 -17.92 11.82 6.48
C VAL A 256 -19.07 11.17 7.26
N ASN A 257 -18.78 10.12 8.05
CA ASN A 257 -19.78 9.49 8.92
C ASN A 257 -20.39 10.50 9.90
N SER A 258 -19.59 11.43 10.46
CA SER A 258 -20.10 12.46 11.37
C SER A 258 -21.05 13.45 10.69
N PHE A 259 -20.88 13.70 9.39
CA PHE A 259 -21.74 14.60 8.61
C PHE A 259 -23.05 13.94 8.16
N ILE A 260 -23.07 12.61 8.01
CA ILE A 260 -24.23 11.86 7.52
C ILE A 260 -25.00 11.12 8.62
N LYS A 261 -24.57 11.21 9.88
CA LYS A 261 -25.15 10.47 11.02
C LYS A 261 -26.66 10.70 11.22
N ASP A 262 -27.14 11.89 10.90
CA ASP A 262 -28.53 12.30 11.11
C ASP A 262 -29.46 11.87 9.94
N PHE A 263 -28.90 11.30 8.85
CA PHE A 263 -29.66 10.84 7.73
C PHE A 263 -29.99 9.34 7.82
N PRO A 264 -31.25 8.92 7.65
CA PRO A 264 -31.63 7.53 7.71
C PRO A 264 -30.83 6.66 6.73
N TYR A 265 -30.36 5.51 7.20
CA TYR A 265 -29.56 4.53 6.45
C TYR A 265 -28.23 5.01 5.87
N ALA A 266 -27.86 6.29 5.93
CA ALA A 266 -26.71 6.82 5.22
C ALA A 266 -25.39 6.15 5.64
N ILE A 267 -25.15 5.94 6.93
CA ILE A 267 -23.95 5.25 7.45
C ILE A 267 -23.90 3.80 6.99
N SER A 268 -25.04 3.09 7.07
CA SER A 268 -25.16 1.68 6.65
C SER A 268 -24.91 1.54 5.14
N VAL A 269 -25.47 2.45 4.35
CA VAL A 269 -25.27 2.51 2.89
C VAL A 269 -23.80 2.78 2.55
N LEU A 270 -23.14 3.72 3.26
CA LEU A 270 -21.72 3.99 3.05
C LEU A 270 -20.85 2.77 3.40
N GLY A 271 -21.19 2.07 4.48
CA GLY A 271 -20.52 0.83 4.86
C GLY A 271 -20.64 -0.27 3.80
N VAL A 272 -21.83 -0.46 3.25
CA VAL A 272 -22.06 -1.42 2.15
C VAL A 272 -21.33 -0.98 0.88
N TYR A 273 -21.37 0.32 0.56
CA TYR A 273 -20.62 0.86 -0.57
C TYR A 273 -19.14 0.50 -0.48
N PHE A 274 -18.47 0.73 0.66
CA PHE A 274 -17.06 0.41 0.81
C PHE A 274 -16.75 -1.09 0.69
N LYS A 275 -17.65 -1.96 1.14
CA LYS A 275 -17.51 -3.40 0.94
C LYS A 275 -17.59 -3.77 -0.53
N LEU A 276 -18.58 -3.28 -1.25
CA LEU A 276 -18.75 -3.51 -2.69
C LEU A 276 -17.61 -2.90 -3.50
N GLN A 277 -17.21 -1.66 -3.17
CA GLN A 277 -16.08 -0.97 -3.79
C GLN A 277 -14.79 -1.77 -3.67
N SER A 278 -14.55 -2.44 -2.54
CA SER A 278 -13.33 -3.23 -2.34
C SER A 278 -13.12 -4.27 -3.44
N PHE A 279 -14.18 -4.93 -3.91
CA PHE A 279 -14.08 -5.90 -5.00
C PHE A 279 -13.68 -5.26 -6.34
N VAL A 280 -13.99 -3.98 -6.54
CA VAL A 280 -13.60 -3.23 -7.75
C VAL A 280 -12.21 -2.63 -7.60
N PHE A 281 -11.84 -2.11 -6.44
CA PHE A 281 -10.56 -1.41 -6.23
C PHE A 281 -9.38 -2.34 -5.95
N MET A 282 -9.59 -3.46 -5.24
CA MET A 282 -8.52 -4.39 -4.88
C MET A 282 -7.77 -4.95 -6.09
N PRO A 283 -8.42 -5.36 -7.20
CA PRO A 283 -7.69 -5.77 -8.40
C PRO A 283 -6.84 -4.65 -9.02
N VAL A 284 -7.28 -3.41 -8.96
CA VAL A 284 -6.50 -2.26 -9.47
C VAL A 284 -5.29 -1.99 -8.57
N PHE A 285 -5.44 -2.12 -7.26
CA PHE A 285 -4.28 -2.06 -6.35
C PHE A 285 -3.30 -3.21 -6.60
N GLY A 286 -3.79 -4.43 -6.89
CA GLY A 286 -2.93 -5.54 -7.31
C GLY A 286 -2.20 -5.26 -8.63
N LEU A 287 -2.90 -4.69 -9.62
CA LEU A 287 -2.33 -4.27 -10.90
C LEU A 287 -1.19 -3.26 -10.69
N THR A 288 -1.40 -2.24 -9.87
CA THR A 288 -0.40 -1.19 -9.60
C THR A 288 0.76 -1.71 -8.76
N GLN A 289 0.53 -2.62 -7.82
CA GLN A 289 1.62 -3.30 -7.10
C GLN A 289 2.52 -4.10 -8.04
N GLY A 290 1.94 -4.78 -9.06
CA GLY A 290 2.71 -5.45 -10.11
C GLY A 290 3.45 -4.49 -11.03
N GLY A 291 2.86 -3.34 -11.32
CA GLY A 291 3.42 -2.30 -12.18
C GLY A 291 4.56 -1.50 -11.55
N MET A 292 4.49 -1.24 -10.24
CA MET A 292 5.44 -0.39 -9.52
C MET A 292 6.92 -0.81 -9.69
N PRO A 293 7.31 -2.08 -9.47
CA PRO A 293 8.70 -2.48 -9.64
C PRO A 293 9.16 -2.45 -11.11
N ILE A 294 8.25 -2.68 -12.08
CA ILE A 294 8.57 -2.55 -13.50
C ILE A 294 8.88 -1.10 -13.85
N LEU A 295 8.06 -0.17 -13.37
CA LEU A 295 8.27 1.27 -13.56
C LEU A 295 9.58 1.71 -12.90
N GLY A 296 9.82 1.33 -11.63
CA GLY A 296 11.04 1.66 -10.90
C GLY A 296 12.30 1.14 -11.58
N TYR A 297 12.27 -0.12 -12.05
CA TYR A 297 13.38 -0.72 -12.80
C TYR A 297 13.67 0.03 -14.11
N ASN A 298 12.63 0.29 -14.93
CA ASN A 298 12.82 0.98 -16.21
C ASN A 298 13.23 2.46 -16.02
N TYR A 299 12.82 3.09 -14.93
CA TYR A 299 13.33 4.40 -14.53
C TYR A 299 14.82 4.33 -14.15
N GLY A 300 15.22 3.32 -13.36
CA GLY A 300 16.62 3.03 -13.04
C GLY A 300 17.46 2.84 -14.30
N ALA A 301 17.02 1.96 -15.18
CA ALA A 301 17.68 1.63 -16.46
C ALA A 301 17.62 2.76 -17.53
N TYR A 302 17.03 3.90 -17.22
CA TYR A 302 16.83 5.03 -18.16
C TYR A 302 16.09 4.61 -19.45
N ASN A 303 15.18 3.63 -19.37
CA ASN A 303 14.41 3.18 -20.52
C ASN A 303 13.02 3.86 -20.55
N ARG A 304 12.98 5.07 -21.12
CA ARG A 304 11.78 5.90 -21.19
C ARG A 304 10.63 5.21 -21.94
N ASP A 305 10.94 4.53 -23.03
CA ASP A 305 9.91 3.93 -23.87
C ASP A 305 9.23 2.76 -23.17
N ARG A 306 10.02 1.90 -22.52
CA ARG A 306 9.45 0.80 -21.71
C ARG A 306 8.71 1.31 -20.48
N PHE A 307 9.20 2.36 -19.84
CA PHE A 307 8.48 3.02 -18.72
C PHE A 307 7.12 3.52 -19.20
N SER A 308 7.09 4.31 -20.30
CA SER A 308 5.86 4.87 -20.85
C SER A 308 4.90 3.79 -21.34
N ALA A 309 5.40 2.73 -21.98
CA ALA A 309 4.59 1.60 -22.42
C ALA A 309 3.97 0.85 -21.22
N THR A 310 4.75 0.66 -20.15
CA THR A 310 4.26 0.04 -18.90
C THR A 310 3.16 0.86 -18.27
N PHE A 311 3.38 2.17 -18.11
CA PHE A 311 2.39 3.08 -17.52
C PHE A 311 1.11 3.15 -18.35
N ARG A 312 1.22 3.32 -19.68
CA ARG A 312 0.04 3.35 -20.58
C ARG A 312 -0.76 2.07 -20.50
N PHE A 313 -0.10 0.92 -20.55
CA PHE A 313 -0.80 -0.36 -20.53
C PHE A 313 -1.44 -0.62 -19.14
N MET A 314 -0.75 -0.26 -18.05
CA MET A 314 -1.32 -0.32 -16.69
C MET A 314 -2.56 0.58 -16.56
N LEU A 315 -2.49 1.81 -17.08
CA LEU A 315 -3.62 2.75 -17.06
C LEU A 315 -4.80 2.23 -17.87
N ILE A 316 -4.56 1.68 -19.07
CA ILE A 316 -5.63 1.10 -19.92
C ILE A 316 -6.32 -0.05 -19.20
N LEU A 317 -5.57 -0.95 -18.57
CA LEU A 317 -6.15 -2.06 -17.82
C LEU A 317 -6.93 -1.57 -16.59
N ALA A 318 -6.40 -0.59 -15.85
CA ALA A 318 -7.08 0.02 -14.71
C ALA A 318 -8.40 0.70 -15.13
N LEU A 319 -8.36 1.49 -16.20
CA LEU A 319 -9.55 2.14 -16.76
C LEU A 319 -10.59 1.12 -17.23
N GLY A 320 -10.16 0.09 -17.96
CA GLY A 320 -11.08 -0.96 -18.44
C GLY A 320 -11.77 -1.67 -17.30
N TYR A 321 -11.02 -2.08 -16.27
CA TYR A 321 -11.58 -2.76 -15.11
C TYR A 321 -12.49 -1.86 -14.26
N MET A 322 -12.10 -0.63 -14.01
CA MET A 322 -12.92 0.35 -13.26
C MET A 322 -14.17 0.76 -14.04
N THR A 323 -14.08 0.85 -15.38
CA THR A 323 -15.27 1.06 -16.24
C THR A 323 -16.23 -0.11 -16.16
N PHE A 324 -15.71 -1.35 -16.13
CA PHE A 324 -16.54 -2.52 -15.88
C PHE A 324 -17.25 -2.44 -14.51
N GLY A 325 -16.53 -2.06 -13.46
CA GLY A 325 -17.11 -1.79 -12.13
C GLY A 325 -18.19 -0.70 -12.16
N LEU A 326 -17.93 0.40 -12.87
CA LEU A 326 -18.92 1.48 -13.08
C LEU A 326 -20.20 0.93 -13.75
N ILE A 327 -20.06 0.20 -14.85
CA ILE A 327 -21.21 -0.38 -15.57
C ILE A 327 -22.01 -1.31 -14.65
N LEU A 328 -21.34 -2.15 -13.87
CA LEU A 328 -21.98 -3.05 -12.91
C LEU A 328 -22.81 -2.28 -11.87
N PHE A 329 -22.24 -1.21 -11.28
CA PHE A 329 -22.92 -0.40 -10.28
C PHE A 329 -24.05 0.47 -10.87
N GLN A 330 -24.01 0.76 -12.15
CA GLN A 330 -25.10 1.46 -12.84
C GLN A 330 -26.23 0.50 -13.25
N ALA A 331 -25.89 -0.72 -13.70
CA ALA A 331 -26.84 -1.67 -14.26
C ALA A 331 -27.69 -2.38 -13.19
N ILE A 332 -27.05 -2.87 -12.11
CA ILE A 332 -27.69 -3.72 -11.10
C ILE A 332 -27.54 -3.23 -9.65
N PRO A 333 -27.63 -1.92 -9.35
CA PRO A 333 -27.39 -1.42 -7.99
C PRO A 333 -28.45 -1.94 -7.00
N ASN A 334 -29.71 -2.11 -7.43
CA ASN A 334 -30.78 -2.67 -6.59
C ASN A 334 -30.43 -4.08 -6.11
N LEU A 335 -29.95 -4.94 -7.01
CA LEU A 335 -29.55 -6.30 -6.68
C LEU A 335 -28.35 -6.30 -5.72
N LEU A 336 -27.37 -5.43 -5.96
CA LEU A 336 -26.20 -5.30 -5.08
C LEU A 336 -26.60 -4.87 -3.66
N MET A 337 -27.53 -3.93 -3.53
CA MET A 337 -28.01 -3.47 -2.22
C MET A 337 -28.91 -4.50 -1.54
N SER A 338 -29.75 -5.22 -2.27
CA SER A 338 -30.63 -6.25 -1.71
C SER A 338 -29.90 -7.44 -1.08
N LEU A 339 -28.63 -7.66 -1.44
CA LEU A 339 -27.76 -8.65 -0.79
C LEU A 339 -27.45 -8.30 0.69
N PHE A 340 -27.61 -7.03 1.07
CA PHE A 340 -27.24 -6.53 2.40
C PHE A 340 -28.42 -6.10 3.25
N GLY A 341 -29.62 -5.98 2.67
CA GLY A 341 -30.83 -5.62 3.40
C GLY A 341 -32.08 -5.68 2.52
N SER A 342 -33.22 -5.96 3.16
CA SER A 342 -34.52 -6.10 2.48
C SER A 342 -35.41 -4.85 2.61
N ASP A 343 -34.99 -3.83 3.37
CA ASP A 343 -35.75 -2.61 3.57
C ASP A 343 -35.81 -1.79 2.27
N PRO A 344 -37.00 -1.46 1.74
CA PRO A 344 -37.16 -0.72 0.48
C PRO A 344 -36.47 0.67 0.52
N GLU A 345 -36.50 1.35 1.66
CA GLU A 345 -35.86 2.68 1.80
C GLU A 345 -34.33 2.57 1.79
N PHE A 346 -33.78 1.58 2.50
CA PHE A 346 -32.34 1.27 2.45
C PHE A 346 -31.89 1.00 1.02
N ILE A 347 -32.62 0.16 0.27
CA ILE A 347 -32.31 -0.15 -1.12
C ILE A 347 -32.40 1.10 -2.00
N ARG A 348 -33.40 1.94 -1.81
CA ARG A 348 -33.58 3.19 -2.56
C ARG A 348 -32.40 4.16 -2.35
N VAL A 349 -32.05 4.44 -1.10
CA VAL A 349 -30.94 5.32 -0.76
C VAL A 349 -29.61 4.74 -1.26
N GLY A 350 -29.40 3.43 -1.07
CA GLY A 350 -28.20 2.75 -1.50
C GLY A 350 -28.04 2.69 -3.01
N THR A 351 -29.11 2.44 -3.75
CA THR A 351 -29.11 2.48 -5.22
C THR A 351 -28.66 3.84 -5.75
N TYR A 352 -29.20 4.91 -5.19
CA TYR A 352 -28.83 6.27 -5.58
C TYR A 352 -27.34 6.54 -5.24
N ALA A 353 -26.92 6.14 -4.05
CA ALA A 353 -25.51 6.28 -3.61
C ALA A 353 -24.56 5.51 -4.54
N LEU A 354 -24.83 4.24 -4.84
CA LEU A 354 -24.00 3.41 -5.72
C LEU A 354 -23.88 4.01 -7.13
N ARG A 355 -24.98 4.46 -7.71
CA ARG A 355 -24.97 5.11 -9.03
C ARG A 355 -24.15 6.39 -9.02
N THR A 356 -24.34 7.24 -8.01
CA THR A 356 -23.66 8.54 -7.93
C THR A 356 -22.17 8.36 -7.68
N VAL A 357 -21.78 7.57 -6.67
CA VAL A 357 -20.39 7.42 -6.29
C VAL A 357 -19.60 6.66 -7.34
N SER A 358 -20.18 5.66 -8.02
CA SER A 358 -19.44 4.88 -9.03
C SER A 358 -18.91 5.72 -10.21
N ILE A 359 -19.46 6.90 -10.46
CA ILE A 359 -18.95 7.84 -11.48
C ILE A 359 -17.45 8.16 -11.23
N CYS A 360 -17.02 8.15 -9.97
CA CYS A 360 -15.62 8.41 -9.63
C CYS A 360 -14.64 7.33 -10.10
N PHE A 361 -15.08 6.12 -10.43
CA PHE A 361 -14.22 4.97 -10.70
C PHE A 361 -13.23 5.21 -11.84
N VAL A 362 -13.64 5.87 -12.91
CA VAL A 362 -12.78 6.19 -14.05
C VAL A 362 -11.68 7.18 -13.64
N PHE A 363 -12.02 8.20 -12.85
CA PHE A 363 -11.06 9.18 -12.34
C PHE A 363 -10.12 8.52 -11.32
N ALA A 364 -10.66 7.67 -10.45
CA ALA A 364 -9.89 6.92 -9.46
C ALA A 364 -8.85 6.00 -10.13
N ALA A 365 -9.20 5.30 -11.24
CA ALA A 365 -8.25 4.49 -12.01
C ALA A 365 -7.04 5.31 -12.46
N THR A 366 -7.30 6.52 -12.95
CA THR A 366 -6.25 7.45 -13.42
C THR A 366 -5.37 7.88 -12.26
N ILE A 367 -5.97 8.32 -11.16
CA ILE A 367 -5.24 8.84 -10.00
C ILE A 367 -4.43 7.75 -9.30
N ILE A 368 -4.95 6.54 -9.15
CA ILE A 368 -4.21 5.41 -8.56
C ILE A 368 -2.99 5.08 -9.43
N SER A 369 -3.15 5.04 -10.75
CA SER A 369 -2.05 4.79 -11.69
C SER A 369 -0.99 5.90 -11.65
N VAL A 370 -1.41 7.17 -11.59
CA VAL A 370 -0.52 8.34 -11.48
C VAL A 370 0.23 8.35 -10.15
N THR A 371 -0.45 8.06 -9.05
CA THR A 371 0.18 7.95 -7.72
C THR A 371 1.28 6.89 -7.72
N THR A 372 1.01 5.72 -8.30
CA THR A 372 2.01 4.65 -8.45
C THR A 372 3.18 5.06 -9.31
N MET A 373 2.94 5.78 -10.41
CA MET A 373 3.99 6.33 -11.27
C MET A 373 4.89 7.31 -10.49
N MET A 374 4.32 8.21 -9.69
CA MET A 374 5.08 9.16 -8.88
C MET A 374 5.91 8.44 -7.80
N GLN A 375 5.36 7.42 -7.16
CA GLN A 375 6.11 6.59 -6.19
C GLN A 375 7.29 5.88 -6.88
N ALA A 376 7.07 5.27 -8.05
CA ALA A 376 8.12 4.58 -8.80
C ALA A 376 9.25 5.51 -9.28
N LEU A 377 8.95 6.78 -9.54
CA LEU A 377 9.94 7.83 -9.83
C LEU A 377 10.69 8.31 -8.57
N GLY A 378 10.32 7.84 -7.37
CA GLY A 378 10.87 8.31 -6.11
C GLY A 378 10.26 9.65 -5.64
N ARG A 379 9.21 10.13 -6.28
CA ARG A 379 8.50 11.38 -5.95
C ARG A 379 7.34 11.12 -4.98
N GLY A 380 7.65 10.50 -3.81
CA GLY A 380 6.65 10.15 -2.79
C GLY A 380 5.85 11.35 -2.29
N PHE A 381 6.47 12.51 -2.14
CA PHE A 381 5.77 13.74 -1.72
C PHE A 381 4.70 14.19 -2.74
N THR A 382 4.96 14.08 -4.03
CA THR A 382 3.95 14.37 -5.06
C THR A 382 2.77 13.41 -4.97
N SER A 383 3.02 12.12 -4.72
CA SER A 383 1.94 11.14 -4.52
C SER A 383 1.13 11.40 -3.23
N LEU A 384 1.77 11.91 -2.17
CA LEU A 384 1.07 12.36 -0.96
C LEU A 384 0.18 13.56 -1.25
N LEU A 385 0.67 14.58 -1.98
CA LEU A 385 -0.12 15.75 -2.35
C LEU A 385 -1.38 15.37 -3.13
N ILE A 386 -1.30 14.38 -4.04
CA ILE A 386 -2.47 13.84 -4.74
C ILE A 386 -3.52 13.37 -3.72
N THR A 387 -3.11 12.54 -2.76
CA THR A 387 -4.03 11.98 -1.76
C THR A 387 -4.57 13.04 -0.81
N VAL A 388 -3.72 13.95 -0.34
CA VAL A 388 -4.14 15.06 0.53
C VAL A 388 -5.17 15.95 -0.19
N THR A 389 -4.93 16.30 -1.46
CA THR A 389 -5.89 17.10 -2.24
C THR A 389 -7.24 16.41 -2.37
N ARG A 390 -7.26 15.09 -2.60
CA ARG A 390 -8.52 14.32 -2.62
C ARG A 390 -9.27 14.49 -1.29
N GLN A 391 -8.60 14.33 -0.16
CA GLN A 391 -9.23 14.45 1.16
C GLN A 391 -9.68 15.89 1.46
N LEU A 392 -8.87 16.88 1.09
CA LEU A 392 -9.21 18.29 1.22
C LEU A 392 -10.42 18.72 0.38
N VAL A 393 -10.72 18.00 -0.69
CA VAL A 393 -11.93 18.22 -1.50
C VAL A 393 -13.10 17.41 -0.99
N ILE A 394 -12.91 16.11 -0.64
CA ILE A 394 -14.00 15.26 -0.13
C ILE A 394 -14.64 15.86 1.12
N ILE A 395 -13.84 16.25 2.12
CA ILE A 395 -14.34 16.67 3.43
C ILE A 395 -15.23 17.92 3.34
N PRO A 396 -14.77 19.06 2.77
CA PRO A 396 -15.64 20.24 2.64
C PRO A 396 -16.84 20.01 1.70
N SER A 397 -16.64 19.27 0.60
CA SER A 397 -17.73 18.95 -0.31
C SER A 397 -18.82 18.13 0.35
N ALA A 398 -18.42 17.08 1.11
CA ALA A 398 -19.37 16.26 1.85
C ALA A 398 -20.14 17.08 2.89
N TYR A 399 -19.45 17.95 3.65
CA TYR A 399 -20.07 18.84 4.64
C TYR A 399 -21.08 19.81 4.00
N LEU A 400 -20.65 20.53 2.95
CA LEU A 400 -21.51 21.52 2.28
C LEU A 400 -22.72 20.84 1.62
N LEU A 401 -22.50 19.74 0.91
CA LEU A 401 -23.56 19.01 0.23
C LEU A 401 -24.53 18.36 1.22
N ALA A 402 -24.04 17.83 2.36
CA ALA A 402 -24.92 17.36 3.44
C ALA A 402 -25.85 18.46 3.94
N ARG A 403 -25.31 19.66 4.13
CA ARG A 403 -26.06 20.81 4.69
C ARG A 403 -27.09 21.39 3.70
N TYR A 404 -26.73 21.51 2.41
CA TYR A 404 -27.59 22.21 1.43
C TYR A 404 -28.51 21.30 0.62
N THR A 405 -28.11 20.06 0.38
CA THR A 405 -28.83 19.14 -0.51
C THR A 405 -29.21 17.81 0.17
N GLY A 406 -28.86 17.68 1.45
CA GLY A 406 -29.16 16.49 2.24
C GLY A 406 -28.42 15.25 1.75
N THR A 407 -28.99 14.08 2.03
CA THR A 407 -28.37 12.76 1.73
C THR A 407 -28.02 12.59 0.24
N ARG A 408 -28.82 13.14 -0.67
CA ARG A 408 -28.59 12.97 -2.11
C ARG A 408 -27.31 13.64 -2.57
N GLY A 409 -26.98 14.81 -2.03
CA GLY A 409 -25.81 15.55 -2.44
C GLY A 409 -24.50 14.98 -1.94
N VAL A 410 -24.47 14.45 -0.71
CA VAL A 410 -23.24 13.94 -0.08
C VAL A 410 -22.48 12.96 -0.98
N TRP A 411 -23.20 12.11 -1.70
CA TRP A 411 -22.59 11.11 -2.59
C TRP A 411 -21.78 11.70 -3.73
N PHE A 412 -22.07 12.95 -4.14
CA PHE A 412 -21.27 13.66 -5.15
C PHE A 412 -19.89 14.11 -4.66
N ALA A 413 -19.65 14.15 -3.36
CA ALA A 413 -18.36 14.56 -2.81
C ALA A 413 -17.20 13.69 -3.36
N TYR A 414 -17.42 12.39 -3.54
CA TYR A 414 -16.42 11.46 -4.07
C TYR A 414 -16.10 11.72 -5.56
N PRO A 415 -17.08 11.77 -6.48
CA PRO A 415 -16.82 12.13 -7.88
C PRO A 415 -16.16 13.49 -8.05
N ILE A 416 -16.58 14.50 -7.31
CA ILE A 416 -15.99 15.84 -7.36
C ILE A 416 -14.51 15.80 -6.98
N ALA A 417 -14.18 15.12 -5.89
CA ALA A 417 -12.79 15.04 -5.42
C ALA A 417 -11.87 14.30 -6.39
N GLU A 418 -12.34 13.17 -6.92
CA GLU A 418 -11.56 12.40 -7.90
C GLU A 418 -11.38 13.16 -9.22
N PHE A 419 -12.40 13.87 -9.66
CA PHE A 419 -12.33 14.74 -10.84
C PHE A 419 -11.33 15.87 -10.63
N VAL A 420 -11.44 16.62 -9.53
CA VAL A 420 -10.52 17.73 -9.22
C VAL A 420 -9.08 17.24 -9.10
N ALA A 421 -8.85 16.14 -8.38
CA ALA A 421 -7.52 15.56 -8.27
C ALA A 421 -6.97 15.14 -9.65
N THR A 422 -7.79 14.51 -10.47
CA THR A 422 -7.38 14.09 -11.83
C THR A 422 -7.05 15.30 -12.71
N ALA A 423 -7.90 16.34 -12.70
CA ALA A 423 -7.69 17.55 -13.50
C ALA A 423 -6.39 18.29 -13.15
N ILE A 424 -6.03 18.31 -11.87
CA ILE A 424 -4.80 18.99 -11.39
C ILE A 424 -3.58 18.10 -11.60
N PHE A 425 -3.63 16.84 -11.14
CA PHE A 425 -2.42 16.03 -11.02
C PHE A 425 -2.07 15.21 -12.25
N LEU A 426 -2.99 14.95 -13.17
CA LEU A 426 -2.65 14.28 -14.42
C LEU A 426 -1.68 15.12 -15.26
N PRO A 427 -1.97 16.41 -15.59
CA PRO A 427 -1.03 17.24 -16.35
C PRO A 427 0.26 17.52 -15.58
N LEU A 428 0.17 17.79 -14.26
CA LEU A 428 1.35 17.99 -13.40
C LEU A 428 2.27 16.77 -13.41
N SER A 429 1.71 15.57 -13.30
CA SER A 429 2.48 14.33 -13.29
C SER A 429 3.16 14.06 -14.63
N LEU A 430 2.52 14.40 -15.74
CA LEU A 430 3.14 14.30 -17.07
C LEU A 430 4.29 15.30 -17.23
N PHE A 431 4.17 16.48 -16.66
CA PHE A 431 5.25 17.47 -16.61
C PHE A 431 6.42 16.96 -15.74
N VAL A 432 6.15 16.49 -14.53
CA VAL A 432 7.17 15.91 -13.63
C VAL A 432 7.87 14.73 -14.30
N PHE A 433 7.14 13.83 -14.95
CA PHE A 433 7.70 12.71 -15.69
C PHE A 433 8.70 13.18 -16.76
N LYS A 434 8.32 14.15 -17.59
CA LYS A 434 9.22 14.72 -18.60
C LYS A 434 10.48 15.32 -17.97
N LYS A 435 10.33 16.10 -16.90
CA LYS A 435 11.43 16.74 -16.18
C LYS A 435 12.40 15.69 -15.59
N GLU A 436 11.89 14.63 -14.96
CA GLU A 436 12.71 13.57 -14.38
C GLU A 436 13.54 12.82 -15.41
N PHE A 437 12.93 12.44 -16.54
CA PHE A 437 13.66 11.75 -17.61
C PHE A 437 14.69 12.68 -18.30
N ASN A 438 14.41 13.96 -18.44
CA ASN A 438 15.37 14.91 -18.98
C ASN A 438 16.56 15.12 -18.03
N LYS A 439 16.30 15.24 -16.70
CA LYS A 439 17.36 15.35 -15.69
C LYS A 439 18.24 14.10 -15.72
N LYS A 440 17.66 12.92 -15.74
CA LYS A 440 18.41 11.65 -15.77
C LYS A 440 19.18 11.48 -17.09
N ARG A 441 18.67 12.00 -18.22
CA ARG A 441 19.39 12.07 -19.50
C ARG A 441 20.68 12.86 -19.38
N ALA A 442 20.61 14.05 -18.79
CA ALA A 442 21.80 14.89 -18.57
C ALA A 442 22.83 14.19 -17.69
N GLN A 443 22.42 13.52 -16.63
CA GLN A 443 23.31 12.76 -15.74
C GLN A 443 24.01 11.58 -16.47
N VAL A 444 23.28 10.84 -17.32
CA VAL A 444 23.86 9.73 -18.11
C VAL A 444 24.84 10.26 -19.15
N GLN A 445 24.51 11.39 -19.80
CA GLN A 445 25.41 12.02 -20.79
C GLN A 445 26.70 12.59 -20.13
N ALA A 446 26.59 13.16 -18.94
CA ALA A 446 27.74 13.66 -18.20
C ALA A 446 28.72 12.57 -17.73
N ARG A 447 28.25 11.33 -17.61
CA ARG A 447 29.08 10.16 -17.22
C ARG A 447 29.84 9.53 -18.40
N ARG A 448 29.32 9.63 -19.65
CA ARG A 448 29.94 9.07 -20.85
C ARG A 448 31.35 9.63 -21.18
N PRO A 449 31.64 10.93 -21.06
CA PRO A 449 32.97 11.45 -21.34
C PRO A 449 34.09 10.90 -20.44
N VAL A 450 33.76 10.41 -19.24
CA VAL A 450 34.75 9.87 -18.30
C VAL A 450 35.10 8.39 -18.65
N GLU A 451 34.14 7.62 -19.15
CA GLU A 451 34.40 6.24 -19.60
C GLU A 451 35.16 6.21 -20.91
N ASP A 452 34.87 7.13 -21.85
CA ASP A 452 35.55 7.23 -23.14
C ASP A 452 36.98 7.85 -23.00
N ALA A 453 37.24 8.62 -21.93
CA ALA A 453 38.56 9.18 -21.62
C ALA A 453 39.52 8.16 -20.96
N VAL A 454 39.04 7.03 -20.52
CA VAL A 454 39.83 5.93 -19.89
C VAL A 454 40.24 4.85 -20.91
N LEU A 455 39.98 5.04 -22.20
CA LEU A 455 40.57 4.23 -23.26
C LEU A 455 42.02 4.69 -23.48
N ILE A 456 42.93 4.22 -22.62
CA ILE A 456 44.39 4.35 -22.76
C ILE A 456 44.85 3.45 -23.92
N PRO A 457 45.75 3.91 -24.77
CA PRO A 457 46.30 3.08 -25.88
C PRO A 457 46.90 1.78 -25.39
N GLU A 458 46.71 0.74 -26.16
CA GLU A 458 47.25 -0.62 -25.91
C GLU A 458 48.73 -0.56 -25.54
N GLY A 459 49.06 -0.97 -24.31
CA GLY A 459 50.46 -1.14 -23.85
C GLY A 459 50.78 -0.81 -22.40
N THR A 460 49.90 -0.22 -21.63
CA THR A 460 50.12 0.03 -20.19
C THR A 460 49.18 -0.80 -19.33
N LEU A 461 49.76 -1.63 -18.45
CA LEU A 461 49.04 -2.37 -17.42
C LEU A 461 48.19 -1.41 -16.61
N ALA A 462 46.88 -1.54 -16.63
CA ALA A 462 45.99 -0.80 -15.82
C ALA A 462 46.26 -1.10 -14.33
N PRO A 463 46.36 -0.09 -13.47
CA PRO A 463 46.35 -0.33 -12.03
C PRO A 463 45.00 -0.94 -11.62
N GLU A 464 45.03 -1.91 -10.70
CA GLU A 464 43.86 -2.50 -10.11
C GLU A 464 42.86 -1.41 -9.64
N PRO A 465 41.56 -1.60 -9.80
CA PRO A 465 40.55 -0.62 -9.39
C PRO A 465 40.62 -0.43 -7.87
N THR A 466 41.20 0.67 -7.47
CA THR A 466 41.16 1.11 -6.07
C THR A 466 39.74 1.46 -5.68
N GLU A 467 39.31 1.04 -4.50
CA GLU A 467 37.96 1.16 -3.89
C GLU A 467 37.41 2.60 -3.71
N LEU A 468 37.97 3.60 -4.38
CA LEU A 468 37.64 5.04 -4.20
C LEU A 468 36.50 5.58 -5.06
N ALA A 469 35.92 4.77 -5.96
CA ALA A 469 34.82 5.19 -6.85
C ALA A 469 33.41 5.26 -6.21
N PRO A 470 33.09 4.67 -5.04
CA PRO A 470 31.73 4.68 -4.50
C PRO A 470 31.30 6.01 -3.83
N GLU A 471 32.23 6.82 -3.30
CA GLU A 471 31.87 8.00 -2.47
C GLU A 471 31.51 9.25 -3.27
N ILE A 472 32.15 9.48 -4.41
CA ILE A 472 31.90 10.68 -5.25
C ILE A 472 30.51 10.69 -5.87
N ASP A 473 29.98 9.51 -6.22
CA ASP A 473 28.66 9.37 -6.83
C ASP A 473 27.51 9.65 -5.84
N ASP A 474 27.79 9.47 -4.53
CA ASP A 474 26.81 9.72 -3.47
C ASP A 474 26.67 11.23 -3.16
N GLU A 475 27.74 12.01 -3.30
CA GLU A 475 27.73 13.47 -3.13
C GLU A 475 26.98 14.19 -4.26
N ILE A 476 27.11 13.73 -5.51
CA ILE A 476 26.42 14.35 -6.65
C ILE A 476 24.92 14.15 -6.58
N ASP A 477 24.43 12.99 -6.11
CA ASP A 477 23.00 12.77 -5.89
C ASP A 477 22.45 13.65 -4.75
N ASP A 478 23.24 13.98 -3.73
CA ASP A 478 22.85 14.87 -2.62
C ASP A 478 22.86 16.36 -3.06
N LEU A 479 23.86 16.83 -3.80
CA LEU A 479 23.95 18.20 -4.30
C LEU A 479 22.80 18.59 -5.24
N THR A 480 22.27 17.62 -6.02
CA THR A 480 21.13 17.87 -6.92
C THR A 480 19.79 17.91 -6.20
N TYR A 481 19.73 17.62 -4.90
CA TYR A 481 18.51 17.69 -4.08
C TYR A 481 18.42 18.95 -3.21
N GLU A 482 19.56 19.57 -2.85
CA GLU A 482 19.58 20.83 -2.06
C GLU A 482 19.18 22.06 -2.88
N GLU A 483 19.45 22.08 -4.21
CA GLU A 483 19.04 23.18 -5.10
C GLU A 483 17.53 23.33 -5.35
N ASN A 484 16.68 22.44 -4.86
CA ASN A 484 15.23 22.49 -5.07
C ASN A 484 14.39 22.70 -3.80
N THR A 485 14.97 23.11 -2.68
CA THR A 485 14.21 23.77 -1.61
C THR A 485 14.02 25.23 -2.01
N PRO A 486 12.78 25.75 -2.11
CA PRO A 486 12.58 27.19 -2.26
C PRO A 486 13.17 27.85 -1.00
N SER A 487 14.16 28.71 -1.19
CA SER A 487 14.48 29.70 -0.16
C SER A 487 13.21 30.52 0.10
N GLU A 488 12.85 30.62 1.36
CA GLU A 488 11.77 31.44 1.88
C GLU A 488 11.79 32.86 1.31
#